data_c5df39424b6eeb89b876e0644b8421bb
#
_entry.id   c5df39424b6eeb89b876e0644b8421bb
#
_cell.length_a   1.000
_cell.length_b   1.000
_cell.length_c   1.000
_cell.angle_alpha   90.00
_cell.angle_beta   90.00
_cell.angle_gamma   90.00
#
_symmetry.space_group_name_H-M   'P 1'
#
loop_
_entity.id
_entity.type
_entity.pdbx_description
1 polymer ?
#
loop_
_entity_poly.entity_id
_entity_poly.type
_entity_poly.pdbx_seq_one_letter_code
_entity_poly.pdbx_strand_id
1 'polypeptide(L)'
;SVAARSPATRFYLAEPAGAAETFASFQRGERVTAFEPDTVCDGLRGTLGAINFQMLRDHDAQVLTVDDADTVAAMRLFWQRTKQIIEPSSAVALAAVLKHAGLFAGQRIGLVLSGGNVDPDALPALFARA
;
A
#
# COMPACT_ATOMS: atom_id res chain seq x y z
N SER A 1 10.77 -1.10 -18.09
CA SER A 1 9.92 -0.62 -16.99
C SER A 1 8.62 0.00 -17.52
N VAL A 2 7.62 0.19 -16.69
CA VAL A 2 6.37 0.87 -17.05
C VAL A 2 6.68 2.30 -17.48
N ALA A 3 7.53 3.03 -16.77
CA ALA A 3 7.92 4.39 -17.08
C ALA A 3 8.48 4.53 -18.52
N ALA A 4 9.29 3.57 -18.97
CA ALA A 4 9.85 3.58 -20.30
C ALA A 4 8.82 3.31 -21.42
N ARG A 5 7.77 2.53 -21.11
CA ARG A 5 6.74 2.13 -22.09
C ARG A 5 5.52 3.06 -22.09
N SER A 6 5.26 3.71 -20.98
CA SER A 6 4.12 4.61 -20.78
C SER A 6 4.56 5.78 -19.90
N PRO A 7 5.24 6.79 -20.49
CA PRO A 7 5.78 7.93 -19.73
C PRO A 7 4.73 8.78 -19.03
N ALA A 8 3.48 8.71 -19.47
CA ALA A 8 2.36 9.42 -18.86
C ALA A 8 1.76 8.69 -17.63
N THR A 9 2.23 7.47 -17.31
CA THR A 9 1.76 6.73 -16.16
C THR A 9 2.30 7.35 -14.88
N ARG A 10 1.40 7.69 -13.96
CA ARG A 10 1.75 8.15 -12.61
C ARG A 10 1.91 6.97 -11.68
N PHE A 11 2.87 7.07 -10.76
CA PHE A 11 3.16 6.04 -9.77
C PHE A 11 2.66 6.47 -8.40
N TYR A 12 1.96 5.56 -7.75
CA TYR A 12 1.49 5.71 -6.39
C TYR A 12 1.97 4.53 -5.55
N LEU A 13 2.47 4.84 -4.37
CA LEU A 13 2.74 3.84 -3.33
C LEU A 13 1.65 3.94 -2.28
N ALA A 14 1.29 2.83 -1.69
CA ALA A 14 0.36 2.77 -0.58
C ALA A 14 1.05 2.21 0.65
N GLU A 15 0.92 2.88 1.77
CA GLU A 15 1.48 2.47 3.06
C GLU A 15 0.41 2.47 4.15
N PRO A 16 0.49 1.56 5.14
CA PRO A 16 -0.33 1.68 6.34
C PRO A 16 0.13 2.89 7.17
N ALA A 17 -0.82 3.66 7.71
CA ALA A 17 -0.52 4.85 8.51
C ALA A 17 0.36 4.55 9.73
N GLY A 18 0.22 3.34 10.31
CA GLY A 18 1.06 2.87 11.43
C GLY A 18 2.48 2.44 11.02
N ALA A 19 2.83 2.46 9.71
CA ALA A 19 4.17 2.17 9.22
C ALA A 19 4.49 3.02 7.98
N ALA A 20 4.27 4.34 8.07
CA ALA A 20 4.36 5.30 6.96
C ALA A 20 5.76 5.93 6.85
N GLU A 21 6.82 5.12 6.87
CA GLU A 21 8.20 5.64 6.82
C GLU A 21 8.56 6.20 5.44
N THR A 22 8.04 5.61 4.36
CA THR A 22 8.28 6.13 3.00
C THR A 22 7.57 7.47 2.81
N PHE A 23 6.34 7.62 3.31
CA PHE A 23 5.65 8.90 3.32
C PHE A 23 6.46 9.96 4.07
N ALA A 24 6.93 9.65 5.28
CA ALA A 24 7.77 10.56 6.07
C ALA A 24 9.09 10.89 5.35
N SER A 25 9.71 9.90 4.68
CA SER A 25 10.93 10.09 3.89
C SER A 25 10.70 11.05 2.71
N PHE A 26 9.58 10.93 2.02
CA PHE A 26 9.23 11.82 0.89
C PHE A 26 8.96 13.24 1.38
N GLN A 27 8.26 13.42 2.50
CA GLN A 27 8.01 14.74 3.09
C GLN A 27 9.30 15.45 3.52
N ARG A 28 10.28 14.71 4.05
CA ARG A 28 11.57 15.25 4.50
C ARG A 28 12.58 15.45 3.37
N GLY A 29 12.40 14.76 2.25
CA GLY A 29 13.38 14.71 1.17
C GLY A 29 14.59 13.81 1.46
N GLU A 30 14.59 13.09 2.59
CA GLU A 30 15.62 12.16 3.03
C GLU A 30 15.02 10.91 3.64
N ARG A 31 15.75 9.79 3.59
CA ARG A 31 15.25 8.51 4.12
C ARG A 31 15.13 8.53 5.64
N VAL A 32 13.96 8.16 6.12
CA VAL A 32 13.73 7.77 7.51
C VAL A 32 14.12 6.30 7.65
N THR A 33 15.04 5.98 8.55
CA THR A 33 15.55 4.61 8.76
C THR A 33 15.25 4.07 10.15
N ALA A 34 14.75 4.91 11.05
CA ALA A 34 14.36 4.53 12.41
C ALA A 34 12.89 4.92 12.63
N PHE A 35 12.04 3.92 12.87
CA PHE A 35 10.63 4.09 13.20
C PHE A 35 10.11 2.82 13.88
N GLU A 36 8.98 2.94 14.57
CA GLU A 36 8.31 1.84 15.26
C GLU A 36 7.03 1.48 14.50
N PRO A 37 7.02 0.40 13.70
CA PRO A 37 5.84 0.04 12.93
C PRO A 37 4.75 -0.59 13.80
N ASP A 38 3.54 -0.06 13.72
CA ASP A 38 2.33 -0.62 14.36
C ASP A 38 1.23 -0.79 13.30
N THR A 39 1.19 -1.95 12.67
CA THR A 39 0.22 -2.25 11.60
C THR A 39 0.01 -3.75 11.45
N VAL A 40 -1.15 -4.14 10.92
CA VAL A 40 -1.47 -5.51 10.50
C VAL A 40 -0.75 -5.92 9.20
N CYS A 41 -0.16 -4.97 8.49
CA CYS A 41 0.58 -5.20 7.23
C CYS A 41 2.02 -5.62 7.54
N ASP A 42 2.22 -6.88 7.92
CA ASP A 42 3.53 -7.41 8.37
C ASP A 42 4.63 -7.28 7.30
N GLY A 43 4.28 -7.43 6.03
CA GLY A 43 5.19 -7.24 4.90
C GLY A 43 5.61 -5.78 4.65
N LEU A 44 5.00 -4.80 5.35
CA LEU A 44 5.28 -3.36 5.20
C LEU A 44 5.88 -2.73 6.46
N ARG A 45 6.47 -3.52 7.34
CA ARG A 45 7.14 -3.06 8.57
C ARG A 45 8.62 -2.71 8.38
N GLY A 46 9.15 -2.89 7.18
CA GLY A 46 10.53 -2.57 6.84
C GLY A 46 10.72 -1.13 6.35
N THR A 47 11.98 -0.73 6.14
CA THR A 47 12.32 0.57 5.56
C THR A 47 12.61 0.48 4.08
N LEU A 48 12.29 1.54 3.34
CA LEU A 48 12.62 1.65 1.91
C LEU A 48 14.14 1.71 1.69
N GLY A 49 14.65 0.89 0.77
CA GLY A 49 16.05 0.90 0.38
C GLY A 49 16.49 2.21 -0.29
N ALA A 50 17.77 2.59 -0.15
CA ALA A 50 18.30 3.86 -0.68
C ALA A 50 18.12 3.99 -2.21
N ILE A 51 18.39 2.92 -2.95
CA ILE A 51 18.24 2.90 -4.41
C ILE A 51 16.77 3.06 -4.80
N ASN A 52 15.87 2.36 -4.11
CA ASN A 52 14.44 2.45 -4.37
C ASN A 52 13.88 3.86 -4.06
N PHE A 53 14.33 4.47 -2.96
CA PHE A 53 13.95 5.83 -2.59
C PHE A 53 14.32 6.82 -3.69
N GLN A 54 15.56 6.78 -4.18
CA GLN A 54 16.01 7.66 -5.26
C GLN A 54 15.21 7.42 -6.55
N MET A 55 15.05 6.16 -6.95
CA MET A 55 14.30 5.79 -8.16
C MET A 55 12.85 6.30 -8.12
N LEU A 56 12.17 6.15 -6.97
CA LEU A 56 10.79 6.59 -6.82
C LEU A 56 10.67 8.11 -6.87
N ARG A 57 11.65 8.83 -6.33
CA ARG A 57 11.72 10.30 -6.43
C ARG A 57 11.97 10.76 -7.88
N ASP A 58 12.87 10.10 -8.60
CA ASP A 58 13.16 10.40 -9.99
C ASP A 58 11.95 10.21 -10.92
N HIS A 59 10.96 9.45 -10.47
CA HIS A 59 9.70 9.19 -11.16
C HIS A 59 8.50 9.94 -10.57
N ASP A 60 8.73 10.94 -9.72
CA ASP A 60 7.68 11.75 -9.07
C ASP A 60 6.58 10.89 -8.42
N ALA A 61 6.96 9.74 -7.84
CA ALA A 61 6.01 8.84 -7.18
C ALA A 61 5.35 9.55 -6.00
N GLN A 62 4.06 9.32 -5.81
CA GLN A 62 3.29 9.83 -4.67
C GLN A 62 3.04 8.72 -3.65
N VAL A 63 3.10 9.06 -2.37
CA VAL A 63 2.85 8.10 -1.29
C VAL A 63 1.52 8.43 -0.64
N LEU A 64 0.64 7.43 -0.57
CA LEU A 64 -0.68 7.52 0.05
C LEU A 64 -0.70 6.63 1.30
N THR A 65 -1.27 7.13 2.37
CA THR A 65 -1.40 6.38 3.62
C THR A 65 -2.86 5.98 3.87
N VAL A 66 -3.05 4.79 4.44
CA VAL A 66 -4.35 4.25 4.83
C VAL A 66 -4.28 3.61 6.21
N ASP A 67 -5.40 3.62 6.92
CA ASP A 67 -5.49 2.98 8.22
C ASP A 67 -5.65 1.46 8.08
N ASP A 68 -5.29 0.71 9.13
CA ASP A 68 -5.43 -0.74 9.16
C ASP A 68 -6.90 -1.17 8.98
N ALA A 69 -7.86 -0.42 9.51
CA ALA A 69 -9.28 -0.70 9.33
C ALA A 69 -9.70 -0.61 7.86
N ASP A 70 -9.29 0.44 7.13
CA ASP A 70 -9.53 0.58 5.69
C ASP A 70 -8.87 -0.57 4.91
N THR A 71 -7.67 -0.96 5.31
CA THR A 71 -6.92 -2.06 4.68
C THR A 71 -7.64 -3.40 4.85
N VAL A 72 -8.10 -3.71 6.06
CA VAL A 72 -8.84 -4.95 6.35
C VAL A 72 -10.20 -4.97 5.66
N ALA A 73 -10.88 -3.83 5.59
CA ALA A 73 -12.13 -3.70 4.85
C ALA A 73 -11.94 -3.95 3.34
N ALA A 74 -10.87 -3.40 2.75
CA ALA A 74 -10.51 -3.62 1.35
C ALA A 74 -10.15 -5.08 1.06
N MET A 75 -9.37 -5.72 1.95
CA MET A 75 -9.06 -7.14 1.89
C MET A 75 -10.32 -8.00 1.87
N ARG A 76 -11.23 -7.76 2.81
CA ARG A 76 -12.52 -8.47 2.90
C ARG A 76 -13.36 -8.27 1.65
N LEU A 77 -13.46 -7.04 1.16
CA LEU A 77 -14.17 -6.71 -0.08
C LEU A 77 -13.60 -7.50 -1.28
N PHE A 78 -12.29 -7.50 -1.42
CA PHE A 78 -11.61 -8.21 -2.50
C PHE A 78 -11.92 -9.71 -2.48
N TRP A 79 -11.76 -10.36 -1.32
CA TRP A 79 -12.08 -11.79 -1.16
C TRP A 79 -13.52 -12.10 -1.49
N GLN A 80 -14.46 -11.27 -1.00
CA GLN A 80 -15.89 -11.47 -1.25
C GLN A 80 -16.26 -11.36 -2.73
N ARG A 81 -15.59 -10.48 -3.47
CA ARG A 81 -15.91 -10.21 -4.88
C ARG A 81 -15.19 -11.15 -5.84
N THR A 82 -13.92 -11.44 -5.58
CA THR A 82 -13.06 -12.19 -6.52
C THR A 82 -12.89 -13.66 -6.16
N LYS A 83 -13.13 -14.04 -4.89
CA LYS A 83 -12.82 -15.37 -4.32
C LYS A 83 -11.33 -15.68 -4.31
N GLN A 84 -10.50 -14.66 -4.41
CA GLN A 84 -9.05 -14.77 -4.32
C GLN A 84 -8.55 -14.24 -2.99
N ILE A 85 -7.54 -14.90 -2.45
CA ILE A 85 -6.92 -14.55 -1.17
C ILE A 85 -5.80 -13.55 -1.43
N ILE A 86 -5.85 -12.42 -0.75
CA ILE A 86 -4.74 -11.47 -0.61
C ILE A 86 -4.50 -11.20 0.87
N GLU A 87 -3.28 -10.91 1.25
CA GLU A 87 -2.88 -10.52 2.60
C GLU A 87 -3.09 -9.01 2.85
N PRO A 88 -3.07 -8.54 4.11
CA PRO A 88 -3.19 -7.11 4.42
C PRO A 88 -2.18 -6.24 3.69
N SER A 89 -0.91 -6.67 3.64
CA SER A 89 0.16 -5.94 2.94
C SER A 89 -0.08 -5.73 1.45
N SER A 90 -0.86 -6.62 0.81
CA SER A 90 -1.32 -6.45 -0.58
C SER A 90 -2.58 -5.59 -0.66
N ALA A 91 -3.51 -5.76 0.30
CA ALA A 91 -4.79 -5.07 0.30
C ALA A 91 -4.65 -3.55 0.48
N VAL A 92 -3.55 -3.08 1.08
CA VAL A 92 -3.26 -1.66 1.27
C VAL A 92 -3.32 -0.86 -0.04
N ALA A 93 -2.93 -1.46 -1.16
CA ALA A 93 -3.00 -0.81 -2.47
C ALA A 93 -4.46 -0.57 -2.92
N LEU A 94 -5.34 -1.54 -2.69
CA LEU A 94 -6.78 -1.37 -2.96
C LEU A 94 -7.41 -0.38 -1.99
N ALA A 95 -7.06 -0.44 -0.70
CA ALA A 95 -7.54 0.49 0.31
C ALA A 95 -7.19 1.94 -0.05
N ALA A 96 -5.98 2.19 -0.52
CA ALA A 96 -5.55 3.53 -0.95
C ALA A 96 -6.40 4.06 -2.11
N VAL A 97 -6.73 3.22 -3.10
CA VAL A 97 -7.60 3.63 -4.21
C VAL A 97 -9.01 3.93 -3.73
N LEU A 98 -9.56 3.12 -2.83
CA LEU A 98 -10.91 3.33 -2.29
C LEU A 98 -10.99 4.60 -1.43
N LYS A 99 -10.01 4.80 -0.55
CA LYS A 99 -9.95 5.96 0.35
C LYS A 99 -9.75 7.27 -0.42
N HIS A 100 -8.92 7.24 -1.46
CA HIS A 100 -8.59 8.40 -2.28
C HIS A 100 -9.29 8.39 -3.64
N ALA A 101 -10.53 7.87 -3.71
CA ALA A 101 -11.25 7.65 -4.96
C ALA A 101 -11.34 8.89 -5.86
N GLY A 102 -11.45 10.08 -5.27
CA GLY A 102 -11.46 11.34 -6.01
C GLY A 102 -10.18 11.60 -6.83
N LEU A 103 -9.02 11.16 -6.33
CA LEU A 103 -7.74 11.27 -7.02
C LEU A 103 -7.69 10.42 -8.30
N PHE A 104 -8.44 9.32 -8.30
CA PHE A 104 -8.44 8.32 -9.35
C PHE A 104 -9.67 8.38 -10.27
N ALA A 105 -10.57 9.33 -10.04
CA ALA A 105 -11.80 9.44 -10.83
C ALA A 105 -11.50 9.60 -12.32
N GLY A 106 -12.14 8.77 -13.15
CA GLY A 106 -11.95 8.76 -14.61
C GLY A 106 -10.61 8.18 -15.09
N GLN A 107 -9.76 7.67 -14.19
CA GLN A 107 -8.46 7.08 -14.54
C GLN A 107 -8.56 5.56 -14.75
N ARG A 108 -7.65 5.03 -15.55
CA ARG A 108 -7.38 3.59 -15.63
C ARG A 108 -6.28 3.25 -14.64
N ILE A 109 -6.57 2.36 -13.69
CA ILE A 109 -5.70 2.03 -12.58
C ILE A 109 -5.21 0.59 -12.72
N GLY A 110 -3.91 0.38 -12.61
CA GLY A 110 -3.30 -0.92 -12.41
C GLY A 110 -2.89 -1.09 -10.95
N LEU A 111 -3.40 -2.12 -10.28
CA LEU A 111 -3.00 -2.48 -8.91
C LEU A 111 -2.12 -3.73 -8.93
N VAL A 112 -1.03 -3.70 -8.17
CA VAL A 112 -0.21 -4.88 -7.91
C VAL A 112 -0.62 -5.45 -6.56
N LEU A 113 -1.22 -6.63 -6.57
CA LEU A 113 -1.63 -7.40 -5.38
C LEU A 113 -0.78 -8.67 -5.33
N SER A 114 0.37 -8.61 -4.71
CA SER A 114 1.45 -9.57 -4.89
C SER A 114 1.55 -10.66 -3.82
N GLY A 115 0.77 -10.57 -2.73
CA GLY A 115 0.88 -11.50 -1.62
C GLY A 115 -0.48 -12.02 -1.13
N GLY A 116 -0.47 -13.25 -0.63
CA GLY A 116 -1.64 -13.93 -0.07
C GLY A 116 -1.29 -14.80 1.15
N ASN A 117 -0.18 -14.49 1.84
CA ASN A 117 0.27 -15.22 3.02
C ASN A 117 -0.55 -14.80 4.24
N VAL A 118 -1.65 -15.48 4.48
CA VAL A 118 -2.59 -15.22 5.57
C VAL A 118 -2.82 -16.48 6.38
N ASP A 119 -2.72 -16.36 7.70
CA ASP A 119 -3.12 -17.41 8.62
C ASP A 119 -4.67 -17.45 8.71
N PRO A 120 -5.32 -18.56 8.28
CA PRO A 120 -6.76 -18.70 8.34
C PRO A 120 -7.32 -18.60 9.76
N ASP A 121 -6.57 -19.04 10.77
CA ASP A 121 -7.01 -19.03 12.15
C ASP A 121 -6.98 -17.61 12.77
N ALA A 122 -6.17 -16.72 12.21
CA ALA A 122 -6.11 -15.32 12.62
C ALA A 122 -7.21 -14.43 11.97
N LEU A 123 -7.89 -14.92 10.93
CA LEU A 123 -8.86 -14.13 10.15
C LEU A 123 -10.03 -13.56 10.96
N PRO A 124 -10.66 -14.31 11.89
CA PRO A 124 -11.78 -13.75 12.68
C PRO A 124 -11.36 -12.51 13.47
N ALA A 125 -10.20 -12.57 14.11
CA ALA A 125 -9.65 -11.44 14.88
C ALA A 125 -9.24 -10.28 13.97
N LEU A 126 -8.70 -10.56 12.79
CA LEU A 126 -8.33 -9.56 11.80
C LEU A 126 -9.57 -8.83 11.28
N PHE A 127 -10.60 -9.55 10.87
CA PHE A 127 -11.84 -8.96 10.34
C PHE A 127 -12.69 -8.23 11.38
N ALA A 128 -12.47 -8.47 12.67
CA ALA A 128 -13.11 -7.70 13.73
C ALA A 128 -12.53 -6.29 13.88
N ARG A 129 -11.43 -5.96 13.18
CA ARG A 129 -10.79 -4.62 13.18
C ARG A 129 -11.32 -3.69 12.06
N ALA A 130 -12.15 -4.21 11.15
CA ALA A 130 -12.70 -3.46 10.01
C ALA A 130 -13.96 -2.67 10.36
#